data_97a2f06829f0a297f8ca4eabba8bd11f
#
_entry.id   97a2f06829f0a297f8ca4eabba8bd11f
#
_cell.length_a   1.000
_cell.length_b   1.000
_cell.length_c   1.000
_cell.angle_alpha   90.00
_cell.angle_beta   90.00
_cell.angle_gamma   90.00
#
_symmetry.space_group_name_H-M   'P 1'
#
loop_
_entity.id
_entity.type
_entity.pdbx_description
1 polymer ?
#
loop_
_entity_poly.entity_id
_entity_poly.type
_entity_poly.pdbx_seq_one_letter_code
_entity_poly.pdbx_strand_id
1 'polypeptide(L)'
;MKNIAKYFLLLAALAACEDDDDDELPENPADAEYNVTIDPADFETSGITGNLFFPIEVGKTYIYEGSGVDGEVIRVTVEFTDQTKAIMGVTCVIVREMEYEDEQLIEDTYDWYAQDKEGNVWYFGEASQEIEDGVVVGTSGSWEAGVGGALPGIIMLANPLPNLWYRQEYLKGEAEDVAQVLSTAASASVPYGSFQGCLQNAEWNLLEPGVVEHKYYAPGLGLVKAIAVKGESGVEELVEIQ
;
A
#
# COMPACT_ATOMS: atom_id res chain seq x y z
N MET A 1 11.20 0.89 29.62
CA MET A 1 10.12 0.25 28.84
C MET A 1 9.34 1.40 28.22
N LYS A 2 9.79 1.87 27.08
CA LYS A 2 9.04 2.83 26.26
C LYS A 2 8.06 1.99 25.46
N ASN A 3 6.76 2.28 25.60
CA ASN A 3 5.75 1.73 24.73
C ASN A 3 6.06 2.21 23.33
N ILE A 4 6.41 1.30 22.43
CA ILE A 4 6.39 1.57 21.01
C ILE A 4 4.93 1.76 20.69
N ALA A 5 4.61 2.99 20.35
CA ALA A 5 3.31 3.33 19.83
C ALA A 5 3.18 2.58 18.53
N LYS A 6 2.22 1.69 18.49
CA LYS A 6 1.66 1.17 17.29
C LYS A 6 1.46 2.35 16.34
N TYR A 7 2.02 2.29 15.16
CA TYR A 7 1.60 3.14 14.07
C TYR A 7 0.19 2.74 13.62
N PHE A 8 -0.65 2.63 14.62
CA PHE A 8 -2.09 2.63 14.71
C PHE A 8 -2.46 3.01 16.13
N LEU A 9 -3.01 4.19 16.34
CA LEU A 9 -3.58 4.77 17.57
C LEU A 9 -2.70 5.86 18.24
N LEU A 10 -3.22 7.00 18.59
CA LEU A 10 -4.45 7.34 19.31
C LEU A 10 -4.54 8.85 19.55
N LEU A 11 -5.72 9.39 19.36
CA LEU A 11 -6.35 10.52 20.04
C LEU A 11 -5.49 11.50 20.85
N ALA A 12 -5.46 12.73 20.39
CA ALA A 12 -5.70 13.88 21.25
C ALA A 12 -6.52 14.93 20.50
N ALA A 13 -7.75 15.07 20.88
CA ALA A 13 -8.59 16.21 20.49
C ALA A 13 -7.98 17.49 21.01
N LEU A 14 -7.83 18.53 20.16
CA LEU A 14 -8.10 19.92 20.50
C LEU A 14 -8.05 20.84 19.28
N ALA A 15 -9.19 21.52 19.13
CA ALA A 15 -9.38 22.84 18.54
C ALA A 15 -9.33 22.99 17.02
N ALA A 16 -10.55 23.10 16.50
CA ALA A 16 -10.95 23.66 15.22
C ALA A 16 -10.12 24.88 14.77
N CYS A 17 -9.59 24.77 13.55
CA CYS A 17 -9.68 25.84 12.58
C CYS A 17 -10.46 25.25 11.40
N GLU A 18 -11.64 25.82 11.16
CA GLU A 18 -12.42 25.63 9.94
C GLU A 18 -11.63 26.29 8.81
N ASP A 19 -10.97 25.48 7.99
CA ASP A 19 -10.70 25.81 6.60
C ASP A 19 -11.65 24.93 5.79
N ASP A 20 -12.67 25.60 5.22
CA ASP A 20 -13.64 25.03 4.28
C ASP A 20 -12.94 24.76 2.94
N ASP A 21 -12.13 23.71 2.86
CA ASP A 21 -11.92 22.96 1.63
C ASP A 21 -12.78 21.70 1.74
N ASP A 22 -13.96 21.75 1.12
CA ASP A 22 -14.84 20.60 0.92
C ASP A 22 -14.17 19.56 -0.01
N ASP A 23 -13.07 18.96 0.42
CA ASP A 23 -12.67 17.65 -0.09
C ASP A 23 -13.66 16.65 0.52
N GLU A 24 -14.76 16.40 -0.21
CA GLU A 24 -15.67 15.31 0.13
C GLU A 24 -14.83 14.05 0.23
N LEU A 25 -14.75 13.49 1.44
CA LEU A 25 -14.13 12.18 1.63
C LEU A 25 -14.78 11.20 0.66
N PRO A 26 -13.99 10.29 0.07
CA PRO A 26 -14.53 9.20 -0.74
C PRO A 26 -15.69 8.53 0.00
N GLU A 27 -16.76 8.21 -0.72
CA GLU A 27 -17.89 7.48 -0.12
C GLU A 27 -17.36 6.17 0.48
N ASN A 28 -17.62 5.97 1.76
CA ASN A 28 -17.17 4.80 2.48
C ASN A 28 -17.82 3.53 1.89
N PRO A 29 -17.07 2.60 1.27
CA PRO A 29 -17.59 1.36 0.73
C PRO A 29 -17.88 0.29 1.80
N ALA A 30 -17.87 0.64 3.09
CA ALA A 30 -18.03 -0.29 4.21
C ALA A 30 -19.34 -1.11 4.15
N ASP A 31 -20.39 -0.56 3.55
CA ASP A 31 -21.69 -1.22 3.44
C ASP A 31 -21.80 -2.18 2.26
N ALA A 32 -20.79 -2.24 1.39
CA ALA A 32 -20.76 -3.14 0.26
C ALA A 32 -20.23 -4.52 0.67
N GLU A 33 -21.03 -5.57 0.48
CA GLU A 33 -20.56 -6.94 0.63
C GLU A 33 -19.45 -7.21 -0.39
N TYR A 34 -18.27 -7.63 0.09
CA TYR A 34 -17.15 -7.98 -0.77
C TYR A 34 -17.13 -9.50 -0.98
N ASN A 35 -17.34 -9.89 -2.23
CA ASN A 35 -17.26 -11.27 -2.66
C ASN A 35 -16.49 -11.33 -3.97
N VAL A 36 -15.42 -12.10 -4.01
CA VAL A 36 -14.63 -12.35 -5.20
C VAL A 36 -14.39 -13.84 -5.36
N THR A 37 -14.45 -14.31 -6.60
CA THR A 37 -14.11 -15.69 -6.95
C THR A 37 -12.81 -15.67 -7.73
N ILE A 38 -11.82 -16.41 -7.26
CA ILE A 38 -10.52 -16.53 -7.89
C ILE A 38 -10.47 -17.82 -8.72
N ASP A 39 -10.31 -17.67 -10.03
CA ASP A 39 -9.94 -18.77 -10.92
C ASP A 39 -8.45 -18.62 -11.28
N PRO A 40 -7.58 -19.54 -10.86
CA PRO A 40 -6.15 -19.47 -11.20
C PRO A 40 -5.88 -19.39 -12.71
N ALA A 41 -6.81 -19.85 -13.54
CA ALA A 41 -6.67 -19.76 -14.99
C ALA A 41 -6.76 -18.32 -15.52
N ASP A 42 -7.28 -17.39 -14.74
CA ASP A 42 -7.38 -15.97 -15.12
C ASP A 42 -6.11 -15.16 -14.81
N PHE A 43 -5.12 -15.78 -14.17
CA PHE A 43 -3.88 -15.13 -13.77
C PHE A 43 -2.71 -15.46 -14.70
N GLU A 44 -1.78 -14.50 -14.78
CA GLU A 44 -0.50 -14.69 -15.45
C GLU A 44 0.42 -15.59 -14.60
N THR A 45 1.27 -16.36 -15.26
CA THR A 45 2.25 -17.22 -14.59
C THR A 45 3.67 -16.66 -14.60
N SER A 46 3.88 -15.52 -15.27
CA SER A 46 5.19 -14.93 -15.57
C SER A 46 5.51 -13.68 -14.74
N GLY A 47 4.78 -13.44 -13.65
CA GLY A 47 4.95 -12.25 -12.83
C GLY A 47 4.11 -11.06 -13.31
N ILE A 48 4.44 -9.86 -12.83
CA ILE A 48 3.70 -8.63 -13.11
C ILE A 48 4.47 -7.82 -14.15
N THR A 49 4.01 -7.85 -15.40
CA THR A 49 4.73 -7.27 -16.52
C THR A 49 3.94 -6.26 -17.34
N GLY A 50 2.65 -6.14 -17.14
CA GLY A 50 1.75 -5.40 -18.03
C GLY A 50 1.08 -4.18 -17.41
N ASN A 51 1.11 -4.00 -16.09
CA ASN A 51 0.46 -2.86 -15.44
C ASN A 51 1.36 -1.62 -15.50
N LEU A 52 0.81 -0.50 -16.00
CA LEU A 52 1.56 0.73 -16.21
C LEU A 52 1.99 1.40 -14.90
N PHE A 53 1.20 1.26 -13.84
CA PHE A 53 1.39 1.96 -12.58
C PHE A 53 1.90 1.07 -11.43
N PHE A 54 2.05 -0.24 -11.70
CA PHE A 54 2.57 -1.19 -10.72
C PHE A 54 3.48 -2.24 -11.39
N PRO A 55 4.56 -1.80 -12.05
CA PRO A 55 5.53 -2.74 -12.62
C PRO A 55 6.37 -3.37 -11.51
N ILE A 56 6.63 -4.67 -11.60
CA ILE A 56 7.59 -5.38 -10.73
C ILE A 56 8.75 -5.85 -11.60
N GLU A 57 9.91 -5.23 -11.45
CA GLU A 57 11.14 -5.61 -12.12
C GLU A 57 12.04 -6.37 -11.15
N VAL A 58 12.03 -7.69 -11.24
CA VAL A 58 12.84 -8.57 -10.38
C VAL A 58 14.31 -8.16 -10.34
N GLY A 59 14.86 -8.08 -9.13
CA GLY A 59 16.23 -7.70 -8.86
C GLY A 59 16.44 -6.20 -8.64
N LYS A 60 15.40 -5.38 -8.77
CA LYS A 60 15.46 -3.97 -8.37
C LYS A 60 15.10 -3.78 -6.92
N THR A 61 15.67 -2.74 -6.33
CA THR A 61 15.37 -2.24 -5.00
C THR A 61 15.01 -0.78 -5.08
N TYR A 62 13.84 -0.42 -4.59
CA TYR A 62 13.40 0.97 -4.49
C TYR A 62 13.60 1.44 -3.06
N ILE A 63 14.11 2.67 -2.91
CA ILE A 63 14.38 3.28 -1.62
C ILE A 63 13.57 4.57 -1.52
N TYR A 64 12.78 4.64 -0.47
CA TYR A 64 12.00 5.82 -0.11
C TYR A 64 12.57 6.40 1.18
N GLU A 65 12.50 7.71 1.30
CA GLU A 65 12.82 8.42 2.54
C GLU A 65 11.71 9.43 2.84
N GLY A 66 11.50 9.65 4.12
CA GLY A 66 10.46 10.53 4.57
C GLY A 66 10.51 10.86 6.04
N SER A 67 9.37 11.26 6.56
CA SER A 67 9.21 11.57 7.98
C SER A 67 7.91 10.96 8.50
N GLY A 68 7.97 10.40 9.67
CA GLY A 68 6.82 9.96 10.43
C GLY A 68 6.08 11.10 11.15
N VAL A 69 5.11 10.72 11.98
CA VAL A 69 4.16 11.63 12.64
C VAL A 69 4.86 12.60 13.61
N ASP A 70 5.85 12.13 14.34
CA ASP A 70 6.60 12.90 15.35
C ASP A 70 7.91 13.51 14.80
N GLY A 71 8.13 13.37 13.47
CA GLY A 71 9.28 13.92 12.75
C GLY A 71 10.52 13.01 12.75
N GLU A 72 10.36 11.73 13.09
CA GLU A 72 11.37 10.70 12.93
C GLU A 72 11.71 10.51 11.46
N VAL A 73 12.94 10.09 11.19
CA VAL A 73 13.39 9.79 9.82
C VAL A 73 12.94 8.38 9.48
N ILE A 74 12.05 8.30 8.49
CA ILE A 74 11.59 7.02 7.95
C ILE A 74 12.35 6.70 6.66
N ARG A 75 12.76 5.44 6.54
CA ARG A 75 13.32 4.89 5.31
C ARG A 75 12.65 3.57 5.01
N VAL A 76 12.08 3.46 3.81
CA VAL A 76 11.47 2.22 3.32
C VAL A 76 12.31 1.66 2.17
N THR A 77 12.58 0.37 2.21
CA THR A 77 13.31 -0.35 1.16
C THR A 77 12.41 -1.45 0.60
N VAL A 78 12.07 -1.37 -0.68
CA VAL A 78 11.20 -2.32 -1.39
C VAL A 78 12.05 -3.16 -2.35
N GLU A 79 12.21 -4.44 -2.06
CA GLU A 79 12.97 -5.40 -2.86
C GLU A 79 12.04 -6.23 -3.75
N PHE A 80 12.21 -6.17 -5.06
CA PHE A 80 11.48 -7.02 -6.01
C PHE A 80 12.22 -8.35 -6.18
N THR A 81 11.78 -9.36 -5.40
CA THR A 81 12.46 -10.65 -5.34
C THR A 81 12.14 -11.55 -6.56
N ASP A 82 12.94 -12.58 -6.77
CA ASP A 82 12.68 -13.66 -7.74
C ASP A 82 11.87 -14.82 -7.13
N GLN A 83 11.43 -14.65 -5.89
CA GLN A 83 10.69 -15.66 -5.15
C GLN A 83 9.20 -15.61 -5.46
N THR A 84 8.54 -16.73 -5.33
CA THR A 84 7.08 -16.84 -5.53
C THR A 84 6.44 -17.69 -4.44
N LYS A 85 5.14 -17.46 -4.23
CA LYS A 85 4.30 -18.26 -3.34
C LYS A 85 2.99 -18.62 -4.05
N ALA A 86 2.54 -19.86 -3.90
CA ALA A 86 1.24 -20.27 -4.42
C ALA A 86 0.15 -20.05 -3.37
N ILE A 87 -0.85 -19.19 -3.68
CA ILE A 87 -1.99 -18.88 -2.82
C ILE A 87 -3.26 -19.08 -3.63
N MET A 88 -4.23 -19.82 -3.11
CA MET A 88 -5.48 -20.18 -3.82
C MET A 88 -5.24 -20.78 -5.23
N GLY A 89 -4.05 -21.40 -5.47
CA GLY A 89 -3.67 -21.94 -6.78
C GLY A 89 -3.07 -20.92 -7.75
N VAL A 90 -3.00 -19.65 -7.38
CA VAL A 90 -2.36 -18.57 -8.15
C VAL A 90 -0.90 -18.46 -7.73
N THR A 91 0.00 -18.23 -8.70
CA THR A 91 1.43 -17.97 -8.42
C THR A 91 1.62 -16.48 -8.17
N CYS A 92 1.86 -16.11 -6.92
CA CYS A 92 2.14 -14.75 -6.51
C CYS A 92 3.64 -14.49 -6.49
N VAL A 93 4.08 -13.31 -6.97
CA VAL A 93 5.42 -12.79 -6.75
C VAL A 93 5.56 -12.28 -5.33
N ILE A 94 6.75 -12.37 -4.75
CA ILE A 94 7.04 -11.86 -3.42
C ILE A 94 7.81 -10.56 -3.56
N VAL A 95 7.28 -9.51 -2.97
CA VAL A 95 7.96 -8.24 -2.74
C VAL A 95 8.28 -8.15 -1.26
N ARG A 96 9.48 -7.73 -0.91
CA ARG A 96 9.87 -7.53 0.48
C ARG A 96 10.01 -6.05 0.76
N GLU A 97 9.31 -5.60 1.76
CA GLU A 97 9.38 -4.25 2.28
C GLU A 97 10.02 -4.24 3.66
N MET A 98 10.97 -3.34 3.86
CA MET A 98 11.65 -3.15 5.15
C MET A 98 11.55 -1.68 5.53
N GLU A 99 10.93 -1.42 6.68
CA GLU A 99 10.81 -0.07 7.23
C GLU A 99 11.83 0.16 8.35
N TYR A 100 12.46 1.31 8.29
CA TYR A 100 13.44 1.76 9.27
C TYR A 100 13.00 3.09 9.85
N GLU A 101 13.06 3.21 11.18
CA GLU A 101 12.91 4.45 11.93
C GLU A 101 14.24 4.79 12.58
N ASP A 102 14.78 5.99 12.30
CA ASP A 102 16.10 6.43 12.79
C ASP A 102 17.20 5.35 12.60
N GLU A 103 17.24 4.72 11.41
CA GLU A 103 18.16 3.64 11.02
C GLU A 103 17.93 2.29 11.72
N GLN A 104 16.90 2.16 12.55
CA GLN A 104 16.52 0.89 13.18
C GLN A 104 15.41 0.22 12.38
N LEU A 105 15.62 -1.05 12.02
CA LEU A 105 14.57 -1.84 11.36
C LEU A 105 13.42 -2.04 12.35
N ILE A 106 12.24 -1.57 11.98
CA ILE A 106 11.02 -1.66 12.80
C ILE A 106 9.98 -2.60 12.20
N GLU A 107 10.01 -2.80 10.87
CA GLU A 107 9.12 -3.74 10.19
C GLU A 107 9.83 -4.45 9.03
N ASP A 108 9.50 -5.75 8.82
CA ASP A 108 9.96 -6.59 7.70
C ASP A 108 8.77 -7.37 7.17
N THR A 109 8.26 -6.96 6.00
CA THR A 109 7.03 -7.48 5.41
C THR A 109 7.31 -8.16 4.07
N TYR A 110 6.58 -9.24 3.80
CA TYR A 110 6.61 -9.99 2.55
C TYR A 110 5.22 -9.99 1.94
N ASP A 111 5.05 -9.19 0.90
CA ASP A 111 3.81 -9.01 0.17
C ASP A 111 3.67 -10.00 -0.98
N TRP A 112 2.45 -10.42 -1.29
CA TRP A 112 2.18 -11.39 -2.35
C TRP A 112 1.23 -10.82 -3.39
N TYR A 113 1.79 -10.55 -4.59
CA TYR A 113 1.05 -9.96 -5.70
C TYR A 113 0.96 -10.90 -6.89
N ALA A 114 -0.15 -10.82 -7.65
CA ALA A 114 -0.31 -11.52 -8.93
C ALA A 114 -1.06 -10.64 -9.92
N GLN A 115 -0.74 -10.77 -11.21
CA GLN A 115 -1.44 -10.04 -12.27
C GLN A 115 -2.45 -10.95 -12.94
N ASP A 116 -3.68 -10.47 -13.13
CA ASP A 116 -4.67 -11.15 -13.95
C ASP A 116 -4.44 -10.87 -15.46
N LYS A 117 -5.11 -11.61 -16.33
CA LYS A 117 -5.02 -11.48 -17.79
C LYS A 117 -5.64 -10.18 -18.33
N GLU A 118 -6.42 -9.48 -17.52
CA GLU A 118 -6.96 -8.17 -17.84
C GLU A 118 -5.96 -7.06 -17.48
N GLY A 119 -4.89 -7.39 -16.73
CA GLY A 119 -3.81 -6.50 -16.35
C GLY A 119 -3.98 -5.86 -14.97
N ASN A 120 -5.01 -6.22 -14.19
CA ASN A 120 -5.11 -5.78 -12.81
C ASN A 120 -4.06 -6.50 -11.97
N VAL A 121 -3.49 -5.82 -10.99
CA VAL A 121 -2.61 -6.41 -9.99
C VAL A 121 -3.40 -6.67 -8.72
N TRP A 122 -3.38 -7.91 -8.28
CA TRP A 122 -4.08 -8.39 -7.11
C TRP A 122 -3.14 -8.56 -5.93
N TYR A 123 -3.62 -8.23 -4.74
CA TYR A 123 -2.96 -8.44 -3.47
C TYR A 123 -3.54 -9.67 -2.78
N PHE A 124 -2.70 -10.67 -2.53
CA PHE A 124 -3.09 -11.95 -1.95
C PHE A 124 -2.74 -12.07 -0.48
N GLY A 125 -2.16 -11.03 0.10
CA GLY A 125 -1.81 -10.95 1.50
C GLY A 125 -0.35 -10.67 1.75
N GLU A 126 0.00 -10.69 3.03
CA GLU A 126 1.32 -10.38 3.52
C GLU A 126 1.72 -11.20 4.75
N ALA A 127 3.02 -11.23 5.00
CA ALA A 127 3.59 -11.68 6.26
C ALA A 127 4.45 -10.57 6.84
N SER A 128 3.88 -9.79 7.76
CA SER A 128 4.57 -8.70 8.44
C SER A 128 5.18 -9.16 9.76
N GLN A 129 6.31 -8.56 10.11
CA GLN A 129 7.02 -8.76 11.38
C GLN A 129 7.36 -7.39 11.98
N GLU A 130 6.76 -7.08 13.11
CA GLU A 130 7.14 -5.94 13.93
C GLU A 130 8.43 -6.25 14.69
N ILE A 131 9.41 -5.35 14.66
CA ILE A 131 10.76 -5.58 15.20
C ILE A 131 11.11 -4.50 16.22
N GLU A 132 11.48 -4.91 17.44
CA GLU A 132 12.04 -4.06 18.49
C GLU A 132 13.42 -4.57 18.91
N ASP A 133 14.41 -3.70 18.91
CA ASP A 133 15.80 -4.06 19.29
C ASP A 133 16.34 -5.29 18.55
N GLY A 134 15.93 -5.48 17.29
CA GLY A 134 16.31 -6.62 16.43
C GLY A 134 15.60 -7.94 16.77
N VAL A 135 14.53 -7.89 17.55
CA VAL A 135 13.72 -9.05 17.92
C VAL A 135 12.29 -8.90 17.39
N VAL A 136 11.76 -9.93 16.75
CA VAL A 136 10.35 -9.95 16.32
C VAL A 136 9.45 -9.96 17.56
N VAL A 137 8.59 -8.95 17.68
CA VAL A 137 7.68 -8.74 18.81
C VAL A 137 6.21 -8.91 18.44
N GLY A 138 5.88 -8.84 17.14
CA GLY A 138 4.52 -8.96 16.64
C GLY A 138 4.48 -9.41 15.18
N THR A 139 3.28 -9.75 14.72
CA THR A 139 2.97 -10.08 13.32
C THR A 139 1.62 -9.48 12.93
N SER A 140 1.28 -8.33 13.53
CA SER A 140 0.03 -7.61 13.23
C SER A 140 0.00 -7.23 11.74
N GLY A 141 -1.19 -7.19 11.15
CA GLY A 141 -1.37 -6.92 9.72
C GLY A 141 -1.21 -8.16 8.84
N SER A 142 -0.54 -9.23 9.29
CA SER A 142 -0.35 -10.42 8.45
C SER A 142 -1.68 -11.10 8.13
N TRP A 143 -1.90 -11.38 6.85
CA TRP A 143 -3.07 -12.12 6.37
C TRP A 143 -2.75 -12.87 5.08
N GLU A 144 -3.55 -13.89 4.74
CA GLU A 144 -3.40 -14.66 3.51
C GLU A 144 -4.76 -14.97 2.90
N ALA A 145 -4.96 -14.66 1.65
CA ALA A 145 -6.19 -14.95 0.92
C ALA A 145 -6.53 -16.44 0.96
N GLY A 146 -7.82 -16.74 1.26
CA GLY A 146 -8.31 -18.10 1.45
C GLY A 146 -8.13 -18.65 2.87
N VAL A 147 -7.48 -17.92 3.77
CA VAL A 147 -7.30 -18.31 5.19
C VAL A 147 -8.16 -17.42 6.08
N GLY A 148 -8.85 -18.00 7.05
CA GLY A 148 -9.62 -17.22 8.04
C GLY A 148 -10.81 -16.41 7.48
N GLY A 149 -11.14 -16.57 6.21
CA GLY A 149 -12.17 -15.77 5.53
C GLY A 149 -11.60 -14.56 4.76
N ALA A 150 -10.28 -14.42 4.70
CA ALA A 150 -9.63 -13.40 3.91
C ALA A 150 -9.86 -13.62 2.40
N LEU A 151 -10.03 -12.53 1.67
CA LEU A 151 -10.17 -12.49 0.21
C LEU A 151 -9.12 -11.56 -0.37
N PRO A 152 -8.56 -11.87 -1.54
CA PRO A 152 -7.63 -10.98 -2.20
C PRO A 152 -8.35 -9.73 -2.71
N GLY A 153 -7.64 -8.61 -2.76
CA GLY A 153 -8.12 -7.37 -3.35
C GLY A 153 -7.28 -6.95 -4.55
N ILE A 154 -7.65 -5.85 -5.17
CA ILE A 154 -6.89 -5.28 -6.28
C ILE A 154 -6.01 -4.16 -5.72
N ILE A 155 -4.69 -4.31 -5.79
CA ILE A 155 -3.78 -3.23 -5.38
C ILE A 155 -3.67 -2.17 -6.48
N MET A 156 -3.80 -2.56 -7.77
CA MET A 156 -3.73 -1.65 -8.89
C MET A 156 -4.62 -2.08 -10.05
N LEU A 157 -5.50 -1.19 -10.47
CA LEU A 157 -6.36 -1.39 -11.64
C LEU A 157 -5.53 -1.37 -12.94
N ALA A 158 -5.91 -2.20 -13.92
CA ALA A 158 -5.34 -2.17 -15.26
C ALA A 158 -5.67 -0.87 -16.00
N ASN A 159 -6.88 -0.37 -15.82
CA ASN A 159 -7.41 0.82 -16.48
C ASN A 159 -8.07 1.74 -15.44
N PRO A 160 -7.29 2.45 -14.63
CA PRO A 160 -7.83 3.34 -13.61
C PRO A 160 -8.57 4.51 -14.25
N LEU A 161 -9.75 4.84 -13.73
CA LEU A 161 -10.53 6.02 -14.12
C LEU A 161 -10.89 6.82 -12.88
N PRO A 162 -10.88 8.17 -12.96
CA PRO A 162 -11.24 9.01 -11.82
C PRO A 162 -12.60 8.65 -11.22
N ASN A 163 -12.67 8.70 -9.88
CA ASN A 163 -13.81 8.31 -9.05
C ASN A 163 -14.09 6.80 -8.96
N LEU A 164 -13.31 5.92 -9.61
CA LEU A 164 -13.37 4.50 -9.30
C LEU A 164 -12.74 4.26 -7.94
N TRP A 165 -13.40 3.45 -7.14
CA TRP A 165 -12.84 2.95 -5.90
C TRP A 165 -12.80 1.41 -5.94
N TYR A 166 -11.90 0.81 -5.15
CA TYR A 166 -11.72 -0.64 -5.11
C TYR A 166 -11.09 -1.05 -3.78
N ARG A 167 -11.34 -2.30 -3.38
CA ARG A 167 -10.69 -2.90 -2.22
C ARG A 167 -9.30 -3.38 -2.60
N GLN A 168 -8.34 -3.03 -1.76
CA GLN A 168 -6.96 -3.48 -1.90
C GLN A 168 -6.72 -4.77 -1.13
N GLU A 169 -7.45 -4.97 -0.03
CA GLU A 169 -7.42 -6.17 0.79
C GLU A 169 -8.73 -6.40 1.52
N TYR A 170 -8.95 -7.64 1.97
CA TYR A 170 -10.13 -7.95 2.76
C TYR A 170 -9.91 -9.10 3.73
N LEU A 171 -9.78 -8.77 5.01
CA LEU A 171 -9.99 -9.65 6.13
C LEU A 171 -10.80 -8.88 7.17
N LYS A 172 -12.06 -9.27 7.34
CA LYS A 172 -13.02 -8.51 8.14
C LYS A 172 -12.54 -8.24 9.57
N GLY A 173 -12.41 -6.96 9.91
CA GLY A 173 -11.96 -6.48 11.21
C GLY A 173 -10.45 -6.52 11.42
N GLU A 174 -9.65 -6.83 10.39
CA GLU A 174 -8.19 -6.90 10.46
C GLU A 174 -7.50 -6.18 9.31
N ALA A 175 -7.93 -6.41 8.04
CA ALA A 175 -7.35 -5.84 6.84
C ALA A 175 -8.47 -5.41 5.89
N GLU A 176 -8.78 -4.11 5.83
CA GLU A 176 -9.91 -3.58 5.07
C GLU A 176 -9.55 -2.33 4.26
N ASP A 177 -8.39 -2.33 3.61
CA ASP A 177 -7.91 -1.19 2.85
C ASP A 177 -8.62 -1.03 1.51
N VAL A 178 -8.84 0.23 1.19
CA VAL A 178 -9.51 0.66 -0.03
C VAL A 178 -8.79 1.83 -0.68
N ALA A 179 -8.92 1.92 -1.99
CA ALA A 179 -8.41 3.03 -2.77
C ALA A 179 -9.50 3.68 -3.61
N GLN A 180 -9.38 4.98 -3.82
CA GLN A 180 -10.12 5.73 -4.82
C GLN A 180 -9.17 6.43 -5.79
N VAL A 181 -9.42 6.29 -7.07
CA VAL A 181 -8.69 7.03 -8.10
C VAL A 181 -9.14 8.49 -8.10
N LEU A 182 -8.22 9.41 -7.78
CA LEU A 182 -8.46 10.85 -7.82
C LEU A 182 -8.13 11.44 -9.19
N SER A 183 -7.01 11.04 -9.79
CA SER A 183 -6.53 11.57 -11.06
C SER A 183 -5.67 10.56 -11.80
N THR A 184 -5.71 10.59 -13.13
CA THR A 184 -4.79 9.86 -14.02
C THR A 184 -3.83 10.79 -14.77
N ALA A 185 -3.78 12.06 -14.37
CA ALA A 185 -2.96 13.09 -14.99
C ALA A 185 -2.25 13.96 -13.94
N ALA A 186 -2.06 13.44 -12.73
CA ALA A 186 -1.36 14.13 -11.67
C ALA A 186 0.13 14.30 -11.99
N SER A 187 0.80 15.14 -11.20
CA SER A 187 2.24 15.35 -11.28
C SER A 187 2.86 15.14 -9.91
N ALA A 188 4.04 14.55 -9.87
CA ALA A 188 4.81 14.39 -8.65
C ALA A 188 6.26 14.83 -8.86
N SER A 189 6.83 15.51 -7.86
CA SER A 189 8.26 15.85 -7.81
C SER A 189 8.81 15.31 -6.50
N VAL A 190 9.82 14.45 -6.61
CA VAL A 190 10.50 13.78 -5.50
C VAL A 190 12.01 13.85 -5.71
N PRO A 191 12.87 13.53 -4.74
CA PRO A 191 14.31 13.58 -4.92
C PRO A 191 14.83 12.77 -6.11
N TYR A 192 14.22 11.62 -6.41
CA TYR A 192 14.58 10.80 -7.57
C TYR A 192 14.27 11.47 -8.92
N GLY A 193 13.22 12.31 -9.02
CA GLY A 193 12.85 12.96 -10.28
C GLY A 193 11.51 13.69 -10.25
N SER A 194 11.10 14.14 -11.45
CA SER A 194 9.80 14.80 -11.65
C SER A 194 9.00 14.04 -12.70
N PHE A 195 7.76 13.75 -12.41
CA PHE A 195 6.88 12.88 -13.17
C PHE A 195 5.59 13.58 -13.55
N GLN A 196 5.10 13.28 -14.74
CA GLN A 196 3.83 13.77 -15.28
C GLN A 196 2.95 12.58 -15.65
N GLY A 197 1.64 12.77 -15.65
CA GLY A 197 0.70 11.70 -15.96
C GLY A 197 0.66 10.61 -14.90
N CYS A 198 0.96 10.98 -13.65
CA CYS A 198 0.85 10.06 -12.54
C CYS A 198 -0.61 9.70 -12.27
N LEU A 199 -0.83 8.46 -11.89
CA LEU A 199 -2.03 8.06 -11.17
C LEU A 199 -1.93 8.60 -9.75
N GLN A 200 -2.97 9.25 -9.27
CA GLN A 200 -3.12 9.66 -7.87
C GLN A 200 -4.32 8.93 -7.28
N ASN A 201 -4.09 8.23 -6.19
CA ASN A 201 -5.13 7.61 -5.38
C ASN A 201 -5.25 8.31 -4.04
N ALA A 202 -6.48 8.28 -3.47
CA ALA A 202 -6.67 8.35 -2.03
C ALA A 202 -6.80 6.93 -1.51
N GLU A 203 -6.08 6.61 -0.44
CA GLU A 203 -6.07 5.29 0.18
C GLU A 203 -6.35 5.41 1.67
N TRP A 204 -7.19 4.52 2.20
CA TRP A 204 -7.55 4.52 3.63
C TRP A 204 -8.01 3.13 4.07
N ASN A 205 -7.86 2.86 5.36
CA ASN A 205 -8.40 1.67 5.98
C ASN A 205 -9.83 1.93 6.47
N LEU A 206 -10.79 1.04 6.17
CA LEU A 206 -12.18 1.17 6.63
C LEU A 206 -12.33 1.05 8.14
N LEU A 207 -11.37 0.43 8.82
CA LEU A 207 -11.34 0.34 10.28
C LEU A 207 -10.89 1.65 10.92
N GLU A 208 -10.16 2.50 10.14
CA GLU A 208 -9.65 3.81 10.57
C GLU A 208 -9.96 4.91 9.54
N PRO A 209 -11.22 5.21 9.27
CA PRO A 209 -11.63 6.12 8.19
C PRO A 209 -11.23 7.58 8.42
N GLY A 210 -10.58 7.85 9.55
CA GLY A 210 -10.04 9.18 9.89
C GLY A 210 -8.67 9.47 9.27
N VAL A 211 -7.95 8.44 8.82
CA VAL A 211 -6.62 8.55 8.22
C VAL A 211 -6.75 8.35 6.71
N VAL A 212 -6.21 9.27 5.92
CA VAL A 212 -6.21 9.18 4.45
C VAL A 212 -4.85 9.57 3.93
N GLU A 213 -4.34 8.75 3.00
CA GLU A 213 -3.12 9.02 2.25
C GLU A 213 -3.41 9.30 0.78
N HIS A 214 -2.61 10.18 0.18
CA HIS A 214 -2.53 10.29 -1.28
C HIS A 214 -1.26 9.61 -1.77
N LYS A 215 -1.43 8.60 -2.62
CA LYS A 215 -0.32 7.91 -3.28
C LYS A 215 -0.23 8.28 -4.74
N TYR A 216 1.00 8.50 -5.21
CA TYR A 216 1.30 8.89 -6.59
C TYR A 216 2.13 7.81 -7.26
N TYR A 217 1.61 7.28 -8.36
CA TYR A 217 2.25 6.22 -9.13
C TYR A 217 2.67 6.77 -10.50
N ALA A 218 3.96 6.78 -10.79
CA ALA A 218 4.48 7.24 -12.07
C ALA A 218 4.38 6.14 -13.14
N PRO A 219 4.01 6.49 -14.39
CA PRO A 219 3.90 5.51 -15.47
C PRO A 219 5.23 4.77 -15.70
N GLY A 220 5.18 3.43 -15.71
CA GLY A 220 6.33 2.56 -15.93
C GLY A 220 7.31 2.47 -14.77
N LEU A 221 7.02 3.11 -13.63
CA LEU A 221 7.88 3.10 -12.45
C LEU A 221 7.16 2.58 -11.20
N GLY A 222 5.89 2.91 -11.02
CA GLY A 222 5.13 2.57 -9.81
C GLY A 222 5.10 3.72 -8.80
N LEU A 223 4.99 3.39 -7.51
CA LEU A 223 4.91 4.38 -6.43
C LEU A 223 6.13 5.29 -6.43
N VAL A 224 5.90 6.59 -6.37
CA VAL A 224 6.97 7.60 -6.24
C VAL A 224 6.79 8.49 -5.02
N LYS A 225 5.57 8.60 -4.50
CA LYS A 225 5.25 9.42 -3.34
C LYS A 225 4.02 8.91 -2.62
N ALA A 226 4.07 8.86 -1.29
CA ALA A 226 2.93 8.76 -0.40
C ALA A 226 2.93 9.96 0.54
N ILE A 227 1.76 10.51 0.85
CA ILE A 227 1.61 11.63 1.77
C ILE A 227 0.30 11.51 2.54
N ALA A 228 0.38 11.55 3.86
CA ALA A 228 -0.78 11.64 4.73
C ALA A 228 -1.42 13.03 4.54
N VAL A 229 -2.71 13.05 4.16
CA VAL A 229 -3.47 14.29 3.91
C VAL A 229 -4.52 14.54 4.97
N LYS A 230 -4.84 13.50 5.76
CA LYS A 230 -5.82 13.59 6.84
C LYS A 230 -5.52 12.59 7.95
N GLY A 231 -5.75 13.02 9.20
CA GLY A 231 -5.68 12.20 10.41
C GLY A 231 -4.27 12.08 10.97
N GLU A 232 -3.28 11.99 10.09
CA GLU A 232 -1.87 11.89 10.40
C GLU A 232 -1.06 12.87 9.59
N SER A 233 0.23 12.95 9.87
CA SER A 233 1.21 13.70 9.08
C SER A 233 2.37 12.77 8.75
N GLY A 234 2.84 12.82 7.53
CA GLY A 234 3.97 12.02 7.07
C GLY A 234 4.08 12.13 5.56
N VAL A 235 5.26 11.88 5.08
CA VAL A 235 5.54 11.83 3.65
C VAL A 235 6.64 10.81 3.40
N GLU A 236 6.49 10.05 2.33
CA GLU A 236 7.51 9.16 1.79
C GLU A 236 7.72 9.49 0.33
N GLU A 237 8.97 9.63 -0.08
CA GLU A 237 9.34 10.00 -1.43
C GLU A 237 10.44 9.08 -1.96
N LEU A 238 10.30 8.65 -3.21
CA LEU A 238 11.32 7.86 -3.88
C LEU A 238 12.61 8.66 -4.00
N VAL A 239 13.72 8.11 -3.48
CA VAL A 239 15.04 8.76 -3.51
C VAL A 239 16.02 8.02 -4.39
N GLU A 240 15.93 6.68 -4.51
CA GLU A 240 16.89 5.85 -5.25
C GLU A 240 16.24 4.58 -5.79
N ILE A 241 16.74 4.09 -6.92
CA ILE A 241 16.48 2.75 -7.46
C ILE A 241 17.83 2.09 -7.73
N GLN A 242 18.03 0.90 -7.18
CA GLN A 242 19.23 0.09 -7.33
C GLN A 242 18.99 -1.11 -8.23
#